data_431a4fb528888d6cad8754f02a4d67b5
#
_entry.id   431a4fb528888d6cad8754f02a4d67b5
#
_cell.length_a   1.000
_cell.length_b   1.000
_cell.length_c   1.000
_cell.angle_alpha   90.00
_cell.angle_beta   90.00
_cell.angle_gamma   90.00
#
_symmetry.space_group_name_H-M   'P 1'
#
loop_
_entity.id
_entity.type
_entity.pdbx_description
1 polymer ?
#
loop_
_entity_poly.entity_id
_entity_poly.type
_entity_poly.pdbx_seq_one_letter_code
_entity_poly.pdbx_strand_id
1 'polypeptide(L)'
;MKHSIQVLAVGIAAAALCLATPALAARDQIRIVGSSTVYPFTTAVAEQFGKANGKTPVVESTGTGGGMKIFCEGVGEGKPDATNASRRIKKAELETCAKNGVTDIVELNIGFDGLTLAQSKDGAELKLSLKQVFLALAAQVPNDKGELVANPYTKWSEIDPSLPDVKIEVLGPPPTSGTRDSLHELFLEKGALAFDSMKALKDKDAKAFEAVWKSVRTDGASVEAGENDNVIVQKIEANKNAFGVFGYSFLEENKAKLKGIALDGSAPTYDAISTGKYVGARRIYIYFKKAHIGVIPGLDKFIAEYVSDKALGQDGYLAGKGLVTLPEAELAKARASVKAMAVLTAEGLK
;
A
#
# COMPACT_ATOMS: atom_id res chain seq x y z
N MET A 1 62.79 79.54 -10.08
CA MET A 1 61.97 78.78 -9.09
C MET A 1 60.90 77.99 -9.86
N LYS A 2 61.11 76.70 -10.02
CA LYS A 2 60.23 75.84 -10.78
C LYS A 2 59.49 74.95 -9.78
N HIS A 3 58.15 75.06 -9.70
CA HIS A 3 57.30 74.18 -8.88
C HIS A 3 56.82 73.09 -9.75
N SER A 4 57.22 71.86 -9.42
CA SER A 4 56.72 70.60 -10.05
C SER A 4 55.50 70.19 -9.30
N ILE A 5 54.36 70.02 -10.02
CA ILE A 5 53.11 69.48 -9.53
C ILE A 5 53.17 68.00 -9.85
N GLN A 6 53.19 67.13 -8.81
CA GLN A 6 53.03 65.72 -8.93
C GLN A 6 51.55 65.40 -8.91
N VAL A 7 51.00 64.76 -10.00
CA VAL A 7 49.66 64.26 -10.09
C VAL A 7 49.69 62.83 -9.58
N LEU A 8 48.94 62.58 -8.47
CA LEU A 8 48.78 61.30 -7.87
C LEU A 8 47.58 60.55 -8.58
N ALA A 9 47.87 59.53 -9.36
CA ALA A 9 46.87 58.69 -10.00
C ALA A 9 46.39 57.67 -8.98
N VAL A 10 45.13 57.78 -8.50
CA VAL A 10 44.47 56.82 -7.66
C VAL A 10 43.83 55.78 -8.57
N GLY A 11 44.41 54.57 -8.63
CA GLY A 11 43.82 53.39 -9.32
C GLY A 11 42.73 52.79 -8.48
N ILE A 12 41.50 52.86 -8.97
CA ILE A 12 40.36 52.14 -8.39
C ILE A 12 40.39 50.68 -8.91
N ALA A 13 40.88 49.77 -8.09
CA ALA A 13 40.75 48.34 -8.35
C ALA A 13 39.31 47.89 -8.01
N ALA A 14 38.45 47.71 -9.02
CA ALA A 14 37.14 47.12 -8.87
C ALA A 14 37.31 45.60 -8.59
N ALA A 15 37.22 45.21 -7.32
CA ALA A 15 37.12 43.81 -6.93
C ALA A 15 35.72 43.28 -7.31
N ALA A 16 35.64 42.55 -8.41
CA ALA A 16 34.44 41.77 -8.75
C ALA A 16 34.30 40.63 -7.74
N LEU A 17 33.49 40.83 -6.69
CA LEU A 17 33.00 39.73 -5.85
C LEU A 17 32.07 38.88 -6.72
N CYS A 18 32.58 37.77 -7.23
CA CYS A 18 31.74 36.66 -7.72
C CYS A 18 30.96 36.10 -6.51
N LEU A 19 29.71 36.51 -6.35
CA LEU A 19 28.75 35.87 -5.49
C LEU A 19 28.52 34.47 -6.08
N ALA A 20 29.34 33.51 -5.65
CA ALA A 20 29.02 32.07 -5.83
C ALA A 20 27.76 31.81 -5.04
N THR A 21 26.61 31.86 -5.70
CA THR A 21 25.38 31.26 -5.16
C THR A 21 25.72 29.83 -4.82
N PRO A 22 25.49 29.34 -3.58
CA PRO A 22 25.67 27.95 -3.29
C PRO A 22 24.70 27.21 -4.24
N ALA A 23 25.22 26.47 -5.19
CA ALA A 23 24.44 25.48 -5.93
C ALA A 23 23.93 24.55 -4.85
N LEU A 24 22.64 24.62 -4.52
CA LEU A 24 21.97 23.60 -3.75
C LEU A 24 22.31 22.31 -4.48
N ALA A 25 23.06 21.43 -3.81
CA ALA A 25 23.45 20.17 -4.40
C ALA A 25 22.16 19.46 -4.80
N ALA A 26 21.99 19.24 -6.11
CA ALA A 26 20.84 18.54 -6.64
C ALA A 26 20.66 17.22 -5.87
N ARG A 27 19.45 16.92 -5.42
CA ARG A 27 19.17 15.65 -4.73
C ARG A 27 19.54 14.50 -5.65
N ASP A 28 20.42 13.64 -5.20
CA ASP A 28 20.95 12.51 -5.95
C ASP A 28 20.37 11.16 -5.53
N GLN A 29 19.30 11.17 -4.71
CA GLN A 29 18.64 9.99 -4.18
C GLN A 29 17.15 10.03 -4.51
N ILE A 30 16.64 8.95 -5.10
CA ILE A 30 15.22 8.77 -5.43
C ILE A 30 14.43 8.70 -4.12
N ARG A 31 13.31 9.41 -4.04
CA ARG A 31 12.41 9.44 -2.90
C ARG A 31 11.02 8.95 -3.29
N ILE A 32 10.51 7.95 -2.56
CA ILE A 32 9.23 7.29 -2.79
C ILE A 32 8.44 7.33 -1.49
N VAL A 33 7.17 7.70 -1.55
CA VAL A 33 6.27 7.77 -0.41
C VAL A 33 5.05 6.89 -0.67
N GLY A 34 4.19 6.62 0.30
CA GLY A 34 2.86 6.06 0.03
C GLY A 34 2.53 4.79 0.78
N SER A 35 1.82 3.91 0.11
CA SER A 35 1.19 2.71 0.67
C SER A 35 2.15 1.82 1.45
N SER A 36 1.80 1.50 2.70
CA SER A 36 2.47 0.51 3.54
C SER A 36 2.37 -0.91 2.97
N THR A 37 1.27 -1.24 2.28
CA THR A 37 1.10 -2.53 1.58
C THR A 37 2.10 -2.71 0.45
N VAL A 38 2.39 -1.63 -0.30
CA VAL A 38 3.32 -1.67 -1.45
C VAL A 38 4.78 -1.45 -1.01
N TYR A 39 4.98 -0.89 0.18
CA TYR A 39 6.27 -0.58 0.76
C TYR A 39 7.28 -1.75 0.68
N PRO A 40 6.96 -3.01 1.10
CA PRO A 40 7.93 -4.11 1.07
C PRO A 40 8.37 -4.47 -0.36
N PHE A 41 7.50 -4.36 -1.34
CA PHE A 41 7.82 -4.62 -2.74
C PHE A 41 8.75 -3.54 -3.30
N THR A 42 8.39 -2.27 -3.12
CA THR A 42 9.22 -1.14 -3.57
C THR A 42 10.57 -1.11 -2.86
N THR A 43 10.63 -1.46 -1.57
CA THR A 43 11.88 -1.57 -0.82
C THR A 43 12.79 -2.66 -1.41
N ALA A 44 12.24 -3.81 -1.78
CA ALA A 44 13.01 -4.87 -2.42
C ALA A 44 13.62 -4.41 -3.77
N VAL A 45 12.85 -3.67 -4.60
CA VAL A 45 13.37 -3.06 -5.83
C VAL A 45 14.44 -2.02 -5.52
N ALA A 46 14.22 -1.17 -4.51
CA ALA A 46 15.17 -0.14 -4.09
C ALA A 46 16.51 -0.74 -3.62
N GLU A 47 16.47 -1.83 -2.88
CA GLU A 47 17.67 -2.56 -2.44
C GLU A 47 18.45 -3.17 -3.61
N GLN A 48 17.77 -3.82 -4.56
CA GLN A 48 18.41 -4.37 -5.75
C GLN A 48 19.03 -3.27 -6.62
N PHE A 49 18.28 -2.19 -6.83
CA PHE A 49 18.77 -1.01 -7.53
C PHE A 49 20.01 -0.40 -6.84
N GLY A 50 19.97 -0.25 -5.51
CA GLY A 50 21.08 0.30 -4.72
C GLY A 50 22.35 -0.53 -4.83
N LYS A 51 22.24 -1.87 -4.82
CA LYS A 51 23.37 -2.78 -5.04
C LYS A 51 24.03 -2.58 -6.41
N ALA A 52 23.23 -2.32 -7.44
CA ALA A 52 23.71 -2.14 -8.81
C ALA A 52 24.23 -0.73 -9.11
N ASN A 53 23.66 0.32 -8.45
CA ASN A 53 23.89 1.72 -8.78
C ASN A 53 24.51 2.56 -7.64
N GLY A 54 24.81 1.96 -6.49
CA GLY A 54 25.53 2.59 -5.38
C GLY A 54 24.69 3.43 -4.42
N LYS A 55 23.46 3.87 -4.80
CA LYS A 55 22.57 4.63 -3.93
C LYS A 55 21.19 3.99 -3.88
N THR A 56 20.79 3.57 -2.68
CA THR A 56 19.48 2.97 -2.45
C THR A 56 18.42 4.07 -2.38
N PRO A 57 17.32 4.00 -3.17
CA PRO A 57 16.18 4.90 -3.02
C PRO A 57 15.61 4.91 -1.61
N VAL A 58 15.13 6.06 -1.15
CA VAL A 58 14.40 6.19 0.12
C VAL A 58 12.94 5.85 -0.12
N VAL A 59 12.41 4.89 0.63
CA VAL A 59 11.00 4.49 0.58
C VAL A 59 10.38 4.77 1.94
N GLU A 60 9.32 5.58 1.97
CA GLU A 60 8.62 5.99 3.19
C GLU A 60 7.19 5.45 3.18
N SER A 61 6.79 4.77 4.25
CA SER A 61 5.42 4.29 4.45
C SER A 61 4.57 5.40 5.07
N THR A 62 3.68 6.00 4.27
CA THR A 62 2.80 7.12 4.68
C THR A 62 1.31 6.81 4.46
N GLY A 63 0.99 5.58 4.07
CA GLY A 63 -0.33 5.17 3.59
C GLY A 63 -0.63 5.73 2.18
N THR A 64 -1.56 5.10 1.45
CA THR A 64 -1.91 5.52 0.08
C THR A 64 -2.38 6.98 0.01
N GLY A 65 -3.30 7.38 0.89
CA GLY A 65 -3.86 8.74 0.88
C GLY A 65 -2.84 9.80 1.27
N GLY A 66 -2.00 9.51 2.28
CA GLY A 66 -0.91 10.38 2.71
C GLY A 66 0.13 10.56 1.62
N GLY A 67 0.54 9.45 0.99
CA GLY A 67 1.48 9.46 -0.12
C GLY A 67 0.99 10.24 -1.32
N MET A 68 -0.27 10.04 -1.74
CA MET A 68 -0.89 10.80 -2.83
C MET A 68 -0.90 12.29 -2.54
N LYS A 69 -1.25 12.70 -1.31
CA LYS A 69 -1.23 14.10 -0.90
C LYS A 69 0.16 14.71 -1.07
N ILE A 70 1.20 14.07 -0.51
CA ILE A 70 2.59 14.55 -0.58
C ILE A 70 3.09 14.54 -2.03
N PHE A 71 2.78 13.49 -2.78
CA PHE A 71 3.13 13.37 -4.20
C PHE A 71 2.53 14.49 -5.04
N CYS A 72 1.27 14.84 -4.81
CA CYS A 72 0.56 15.90 -5.53
C CYS A 72 0.88 17.34 -5.05
N GLU A 73 1.84 17.56 -4.15
CA GLU A 73 2.20 18.91 -3.69
C GLU A 73 3.04 19.72 -4.70
N GLY A 74 3.51 19.11 -5.79
CA GLY A 74 4.29 19.78 -6.82
C GLY A 74 5.41 18.93 -7.40
N VAL A 75 6.15 19.53 -8.31
CA VAL A 75 7.37 18.99 -8.93
C VAL A 75 8.63 19.63 -8.33
N GLY A 76 9.80 19.07 -8.62
CA GLY A 76 11.11 19.59 -8.20
C GLY A 76 11.76 18.73 -7.12
N GLU A 77 13.03 19.04 -6.84
CA GLU A 77 13.92 18.20 -6.02
C GLU A 77 13.47 18.00 -4.57
N GLY A 78 12.74 18.94 -4.00
CA GLY A 78 12.18 18.83 -2.64
C GLY A 78 10.96 17.92 -2.54
N LYS A 79 10.40 17.44 -3.67
CA LYS A 79 9.19 16.62 -3.71
C LYS A 79 9.52 15.16 -4.03
N PRO A 80 8.69 14.17 -3.62
CA PRO A 80 8.92 12.77 -3.96
C PRO A 80 8.79 12.53 -5.46
N ASP A 81 9.53 11.54 -5.96
CA ASP A 81 9.57 11.15 -7.38
C ASP A 81 8.46 10.18 -7.74
N ALA A 82 8.09 9.36 -6.76
CA ALA A 82 7.06 8.35 -6.92
C ALA A 82 6.19 8.22 -5.67
N THR A 83 5.02 7.61 -5.85
CA THR A 83 4.15 7.23 -4.75
C THR A 83 3.57 5.82 -4.95
N ASN A 84 3.64 5.03 -3.90
CA ASN A 84 3.04 3.71 -3.80
C ASN A 84 1.55 3.82 -3.49
N ALA A 85 0.72 2.96 -4.06
CA ALA A 85 -0.71 2.96 -3.81
C ALA A 85 -1.32 1.55 -3.79
N SER A 86 -2.13 1.25 -2.80
CA SER A 86 -2.87 -0.01 -2.66
C SER A 86 -4.25 0.02 -3.33
N ARG A 87 -4.53 1.07 -4.08
CA ARG A 87 -5.66 1.27 -4.98
C ARG A 87 -5.27 2.20 -6.11
N ARG A 88 -6.06 2.21 -7.16
CA ARG A 88 -5.84 3.20 -8.23
C ARG A 88 -6.06 4.63 -7.70
N ILE A 89 -5.30 5.60 -8.22
CA ILE A 89 -5.48 7.02 -7.94
C ILE A 89 -6.92 7.43 -8.23
N LYS A 90 -7.52 8.27 -7.37
CA LYS A 90 -8.87 8.80 -7.58
C LYS A 90 -8.85 10.00 -8.54
N LYS A 91 -9.95 10.25 -9.23
CA LYS A 91 -10.09 11.42 -10.11
C LYS A 91 -9.78 12.73 -9.38
N ALA A 92 -10.32 12.91 -8.17
CA ALA A 92 -10.07 14.10 -7.34
C ALA A 92 -8.59 14.26 -6.94
N GLU A 93 -7.87 13.15 -6.72
CA GLU A 93 -6.43 13.18 -6.44
C GLU A 93 -5.64 13.60 -7.68
N LEU A 94 -5.98 13.05 -8.86
CA LEU A 94 -5.37 13.44 -10.12
C LEU A 94 -5.59 14.94 -10.44
N GLU A 95 -6.81 15.45 -10.21
CA GLU A 95 -7.14 16.86 -10.37
C GLU A 95 -6.33 17.75 -9.39
N THR A 96 -6.12 17.28 -8.15
CA THR A 96 -5.29 17.97 -7.16
C THR A 96 -3.83 18.00 -7.59
N CYS A 97 -3.30 16.90 -8.11
CA CYS A 97 -1.96 16.83 -8.69
C CYS A 97 -1.81 17.88 -9.82
N ALA A 98 -2.76 17.91 -10.77
CA ALA A 98 -2.72 18.82 -11.91
C ALA A 98 -2.75 20.30 -11.47
N LYS A 99 -3.60 20.66 -10.49
CA LYS A 99 -3.65 22.03 -9.92
C LYS A 99 -2.32 22.48 -9.33
N ASN A 100 -1.51 21.56 -8.84
CA ASN A 100 -0.20 21.82 -8.24
C ASN A 100 0.96 21.61 -9.24
N GLY A 101 0.67 21.49 -10.54
CA GLY A 101 1.68 21.35 -11.60
C GLY A 101 2.23 19.94 -11.79
N VAL A 102 1.66 18.92 -11.12
CA VAL A 102 1.99 17.49 -11.35
C VAL A 102 1.03 16.95 -12.41
N THR A 103 1.32 17.19 -13.68
CA THR A 103 0.44 16.87 -14.83
C THR A 103 0.77 15.53 -15.47
N ASP A 104 2.05 15.21 -15.59
CA ASP A 104 2.53 14.04 -16.33
C ASP A 104 2.88 12.92 -15.35
N ILE A 105 1.87 12.12 -15.03
CA ILE A 105 2.00 10.98 -14.11
C ILE A 105 2.03 9.69 -14.93
N VAL A 106 3.01 8.83 -14.67
CA VAL A 106 3.10 7.49 -15.24
C VAL A 106 2.61 6.48 -14.21
N GLU A 107 1.60 5.69 -14.58
CA GLU A 107 1.03 4.63 -13.74
C GLU A 107 1.68 3.28 -14.06
N LEU A 108 2.12 2.55 -13.03
CA LEU A 108 2.50 1.14 -13.13
C LEU A 108 1.63 0.33 -12.18
N ASN A 109 0.79 -0.56 -12.72
CA ASN A 109 0.18 -1.63 -11.95
C ASN A 109 1.23 -2.73 -11.77
N ILE A 110 1.62 -2.99 -10.52
CA ILE A 110 2.70 -3.94 -10.23
C ILE A 110 2.19 -5.36 -9.97
N GLY A 111 0.89 -5.55 -9.75
CA GLY A 111 0.29 -6.85 -9.44
C GLY A 111 -0.90 -6.73 -8.51
N PHE A 112 -1.12 -7.81 -7.76
CA PHE A 112 -2.16 -7.87 -6.74
C PHE A 112 -1.56 -8.14 -5.37
N ASP A 113 -2.18 -7.53 -4.37
CA ASP A 113 -2.09 -7.96 -2.98
C ASP A 113 -3.25 -8.92 -2.70
N GLY A 114 -2.97 -10.04 -2.04
CA GLY A 114 -3.97 -11.02 -1.59
C GLY A 114 -3.97 -11.11 -0.07
N LEU A 115 -4.91 -10.42 0.59
CA LEU A 115 -5.10 -10.57 2.02
C LEU A 115 -5.88 -11.85 2.29
N THR A 116 -5.37 -12.71 3.17
CA THR A 116 -6.04 -13.97 3.52
C THR A 116 -6.46 -14.00 4.98
N LEU A 117 -7.57 -14.68 5.24
CA LEU A 117 -7.90 -15.23 6.55
C LEU A 117 -7.62 -16.73 6.47
N ALA A 118 -6.81 -17.24 7.37
CA ALA A 118 -6.36 -18.62 7.35
C ALA A 118 -6.45 -19.28 8.72
N GLN A 119 -6.44 -20.61 8.75
CA GLN A 119 -6.40 -21.43 9.96
C GLN A 119 -5.57 -22.70 9.74
N SER A 120 -5.30 -23.44 10.82
CA SER A 120 -4.75 -24.78 10.72
C SER A 120 -5.62 -25.68 9.83
N LYS A 121 -5.00 -26.59 9.06
CA LYS A 121 -5.75 -27.62 8.31
C LYS A 121 -6.65 -28.48 9.21
N ASP A 122 -6.23 -28.70 10.46
CA ASP A 122 -6.94 -29.49 11.45
C ASP A 122 -8.09 -28.71 12.13
N GLY A 123 -8.27 -27.43 11.81
CA GLY A 123 -9.38 -26.61 12.28
C GLY A 123 -10.70 -26.98 11.60
N ALA A 124 -11.82 -26.56 12.19
CA ALA A 124 -13.15 -26.77 11.64
C ALA A 124 -13.28 -26.18 10.22
N GLU A 125 -14.08 -26.84 9.37
CA GLU A 125 -14.39 -26.27 8.06
C GLU A 125 -15.24 -25.01 8.21
N LEU A 126 -14.76 -23.90 7.65
CA LEU A 126 -15.38 -22.58 7.76
C LEU A 126 -15.49 -21.91 6.40
N LYS A 127 -16.62 -21.27 6.19
CA LYS A 127 -16.87 -20.32 5.11
C LYS A 127 -17.48 -19.08 5.76
N LEU A 128 -16.92 -17.94 5.55
CA LEU A 128 -17.37 -16.69 6.19
C LEU A 128 -17.79 -15.67 5.14
N SER A 129 -18.71 -14.82 5.51
CA SER A 129 -18.96 -13.57 4.80
C SER A 129 -18.09 -12.46 5.40
N LEU A 130 -17.85 -11.40 4.62
CA LEU A 130 -17.19 -10.20 5.15
C LEU A 130 -18.00 -9.55 6.28
N LYS A 131 -19.34 -9.69 6.24
CA LYS A 131 -20.23 -9.29 7.35
C LYS A 131 -19.87 -10.00 8.64
N GLN A 132 -19.67 -11.32 8.61
CA GLN A 132 -19.31 -12.12 9.79
C GLN A 132 -17.89 -11.77 10.27
N VAL A 133 -16.94 -11.50 9.36
CA VAL A 133 -15.59 -11.03 9.73
C VAL A 133 -15.64 -9.67 10.42
N PHE A 134 -16.47 -8.74 9.94
CA PHE A 134 -16.68 -7.45 10.60
C PHE A 134 -17.28 -7.63 12.00
N LEU A 135 -18.31 -8.46 12.15
CA LEU A 135 -18.92 -8.77 13.45
C LEU A 135 -17.93 -9.47 14.42
N ALA A 136 -16.97 -10.22 13.89
CA ALA A 136 -15.95 -10.87 14.73
C ALA A 136 -14.90 -9.88 15.26
N LEU A 137 -14.51 -8.86 14.47
CA LEU A 137 -13.30 -8.08 14.70
C LEU A 137 -13.53 -6.61 15.06
N ALA A 138 -14.65 -6.00 14.66
CA ALA A 138 -14.93 -4.60 14.96
C ALA A 138 -15.17 -4.36 16.46
N ALA A 139 -14.71 -3.24 16.99
CA ALA A 139 -14.94 -2.87 18.38
C ALA A 139 -16.42 -2.55 18.67
N GLN A 140 -17.11 -1.99 17.69
CA GLN A 140 -18.54 -1.71 17.74
C GLN A 140 -19.23 -2.31 16.52
N VAL A 141 -20.44 -2.81 16.73
CA VAL A 141 -21.27 -3.45 15.69
C VAL A 141 -22.70 -2.95 15.77
N PRO A 142 -23.46 -2.92 14.65
CA PRO A 142 -24.89 -2.62 14.69
C PRO A 142 -25.67 -3.72 15.41
N ASN A 143 -26.57 -3.33 16.31
CA ASN A 143 -27.60 -4.22 16.86
C ASN A 143 -28.78 -4.40 15.88
N ASP A 144 -29.82 -5.14 16.26
CA ASP A 144 -31.01 -5.38 15.44
C ASP A 144 -31.79 -4.10 15.07
N LYS A 145 -31.59 -3.01 15.84
CA LYS A 145 -32.18 -1.70 15.56
C LYS A 145 -31.27 -0.83 14.69
N GLY A 146 -30.09 -1.32 14.33
CA GLY A 146 -29.08 -0.57 13.58
C GLY A 146 -28.26 0.41 14.42
N GLU A 147 -28.39 0.39 15.75
CA GLU A 147 -27.62 1.22 16.67
C GLU A 147 -26.25 0.59 16.92
N LEU A 148 -25.20 1.40 17.00
CA LEU A 148 -23.85 0.92 17.32
C LEU A 148 -23.75 0.59 18.79
N VAL A 149 -23.36 -0.63 19.09
CA VAL A 149 -23.10 -1.14 20.44
C VAL A 149 -21.69 -1.74 20.53
N ALA A 150 -21.16 -1.83 21.74
CA ALA A 150 -19.93 -2.59 21.97
C ALA A 150 -20.12 -4.04 21.48
N ASN A 151 -19.11 -4.59 20.82
CA ASN A 151 -19.23 -5.91 20.20
C ASN A 151 -19.48 -7.00 21.26
N PRO A 152 -20.65 -7.69 21.25
CA PRO A 152 -20.99 -8.67 22.27
C PRO A 152 -20.47 -10.09 21.95
N TYR A 153 -20.06 -10.36 20.71
CA TYR A 153 -19.75 -11.71 20.26
C TYR A 153 -18.42 -12.22 20.82
N THR A 154 -18.43 -13.39 21.44
CA THR A 154 -17.24 -14.07 21.99
C THR A 154 -16.92 -15.34 21.22
N LYS A 155 -17.93 -15.96 20.57
CA LYS A 155 -17.82 -17.17 19.79
C LYS A 155 -18.36 -16.98 18.38
N TRP A 156 -17.88 -17.77 17.44
CA TRP A 156 -18.36 -17.75 16.06
C TRP A 156 -19.85 -18.15 15.96
N SER A 157 -20.30 -19.14 16.76
CA SER A 157 -21.70 -19.57 16.82
C SER A 157 -22.68 -18.49 17.28
N GLU A 158 -22.20 -17.47 18.02
CA GLU A 158 -23.02 -16.32 18.44
C GLU A 158 -23.25 -15.33 17.31
N ILE A 159 -22.33 -15.28 16.31
CA ILE A 159 -22.50 -14.49 15.08
C ILE A 159 -23.46 -15.18 14.13
N ASP A 160 -23.34 -16.49 13.99
CA ASP A 160 -24.17 -17.32 13.15
C ASP A 160 -24.21 -18.75 13.71
N PRO A 161 -25.40 -19.29 14.05
CA PRO A 161 -25.54 -20.64 14.62
C PRO A 161 -25.01 -21.78 13.73
N SER A 162 -24.80 -21.53 12.43
CA SER A 162 -24.19 -22.51 11.50
C SER A 162 -22.67 -22.60 11.65
N LEU A 163 -22.04 -21.64 12.33
CA LEU A 163 -20.61 -21.61 12.57
C LEU A 163 -20.24 -22.44 13.83
N PRO A 164 -19.00 -22.89 13.95
CA PRO A 164 -18.54 -23.68 15.08
C PRO A 164 -18.68 -22.95 16.42
N ASP A 165 -19.00 -23.69 17.46
CA ASP A 165 -19.04 -23.17 18.85
C ASP A 165 -17.62 -23.07 19.43
N VAL A 166 -16.79 -22.24 18.82
CA VAL A 166 -15.42 -21.95 19.24
C VAL A 166 -15.23 -20.46 19.47
N LYS A 167 -14.34 -20.13 20.38
CA LYS A 167 -13.98 -18.73 20.71
C LYS A 167 -13.43 -18.00 19.46
N ILE A 168 -13.82 -16.76 19.29
CA ILE A 168 -13.20 -15.87 18.29
C ILE A 168 -11.79 -15.53 18.77
N GLU A 169 -10.79 -15.94 17.99
CA GLU A 169 -9.39 -15.60 18.21
C GLU A 169 -8.73 -15.42 16.82
N VAL A 170 -8.49 -14.17 16.45
CA VAL A 170 -7.91 -13.82 15.16
C VAL A 170 -6.61 -13.06 15.39
N LEU A 171 -5.51 -13.69 15.01
CA LEU A 171 -4.19 -13.09 15.06
C LEU A 171 -3.95 -12.25 13.79
N GLY A 172 -3.54 -11.03 13.99
CA GLY A 172 -3.32 -10.11 12.86
C GLY A 172 -2.11 -9.21 13.08
N PRO A 173 -1.78 -8.43 12.05
CA PRO A 173 -0.67 -7.49 12.09
C PRO A 173 -0.99 -6.30 13.01
N PRO A 174 0.05 -5.61 13.52
CA PRO A 174 -0.10 -4.41 14.34
C PRO A 174 -0.65 -3.23 13.51
N PRO A 175 -1.11 -2.14 14.17
CA PRO A 175 -1.65 -0.97 13.48
C PRO A 175 -0.70 -0.28 12.50
N THR A 176 0.61 -0.51 12.62
CA THR A 176 1.65 0.06 11.75
C THR A 176 1.81 -0.69 10.43
N SER A 177 1.23 -1.88 10.32
CA SER A 177 1.38 -2.78 9.15
C SER A 177 0.47 -2.40 7.98
N GLY A 178 1.01 -2.49 6.76
CA GLY A 178 0.22 -2.41 5.53
C GLY A 178 -0.82 -3.53 5.39
N THR A 179 -0.56 -4.68 5.98
CA THR A 179 -1.52 -5.79 6.05
C THR A 179 -2.71 -5.41 6.94
N ARG A 180 -2.49 -4.61 8.00
CA ARG A 180 -3.58 -4.05 8.81
C ARG A 180 -4.44 -3.07 8.02
N ASP A 181 -3.83 -2.21 7.19
CA ASP A 181 -4.60 -1.34 6.29
C ASP A 181 -5.45 -2.15 5.32
N SER A 182 -4.88 -3.27 4.79
CA SER A 182 -5.63 -4.21 3.93
C SER A 182 -6.81 -4.84 4.66
N LEU A 183 -6.63 -5.28 5.90
CA LEU A 183 -7.72 -5.84 6.73
C LEU A 183 -8.85 -4.82 6.90
N HIS A 184 -8.51 -3.59 7.22
CA HIS A 184 -9.48 -2.50 7.37
C HIS A 184 -10.26 -2.25 6.09
N GLU A 185 -9.59 -2.04 4.96
CA GLU A 185 -10.22 -1.63 3.70
C GLU A 185 -10.93 -2.80 2.98
N LEU A 186 -10.35 -3.99 2.99
CA LEU A 186 -10.87 -5.11 2.21
C LEU A 186 -11.90 -5.96 2.96
N PHE A 187 -11.75 -6.10 4.28
CA PHE A 187 -12.63 -6.93 5.08
C PHE A 187 -13.58 -6.09 5.93
N LEU A 188 -13.07 -5.16 6.75
CA LEU A 188 -13.90 -4.49 7.73
C LEU A 188 -14.79 -3.40 7.11
N GLU A 189 -14.28 -2.56 6.21
CA GLU A 189 -15.12 -1.57 5.50
C GLU A 189 -16.21 -2.25 4.70
N LYS A 190 -15.83 -3.26 3.89
CA LYS A 190 -16.81 -3.99 3.06
C LYS A 190 -17.82 -4.75 3.91
N GLY A 191 -17.38 -5.38 5.01
CA GLY A 191 -18.25 -6.07 5.95
C GLY A 191 -19.22 -5.13 6.66
N ALA A 192 -18.77 -3.94 7.06
CA ALA A 192 -19.64 -2.89 7.62
C ALA A 192 -20.72 -2.45 6.63
N LEU A 193 -20.37 -2.32 5.34
CA LEU A 193 -21.31 -1.95 4.28
C LEU A 193 -22.39 -3.02 3.98
N ALA A 194 -22.32 -4.19 4.59
CA ALA A 194 -23.41 -5.16 4.55
C ALA A 194 -24.63 -4.75 5.42
N PHE A 195 -24.49 -3.72 6.27
CA PHE A 195 -25.56 -3.20 7.11
C PHE A 195 -26.10 -1.88 6.55
N ASP A 196 -27.42 -1.74 6.46
CA ASP A 196 -28.06 -0.54 5.93
C ASP A 196 -27.82 0.68 6.84
N SER A 197 -27.78 0.49 8.17
CA SER A 197 -27.42 1.54 9.11
C SER A 197 -26.00 2.08 8.89
N MET A 198 -25.05 1.22 8.52
CA MET A 198 -23.68 1.61 8.22
C MET A 198 -23.56 2.33 6.87
N LYS A 199 -24.35 1.93 5.85
CA LYS A 199 -24.46 2.69 4.59
C LYS A 199 -25.00 4.10 4.85
N ALA A 200 -26.10 4.20 5.62
CA ALA A 200 -26.67 5.49 6.00
C ALA A 200 -25.68 6.36 6.81
N LEU A 201 -24.91 5.76 7.71
CA LEU A 201 -23.85 6.46 8.44
C LEU A 201 -22.78 6.99 7.48
N LYS A 202 -22.34 6.18 6.51
CA LYS A 202 -21.34 6.59 5.49
C LYS A 202 -21.82 7.79 4.68
N ASP A 203 -23.09 7.78 4.26
CA ASP A 203 -23.69 8.88 3.47
C ASP A 203 -23.85 10.16 4.31
N LYS A 204 -24.16 10.02 5.60
CA LYS A 204 -24.35 11.15 6.52
C LYS A 204 -23.03 11.71 7.04
N ASP A 205 -22.11 10.85 7.45
CA ASP A 205 -20.82 11.20 8.06
C ASP A 205 -19.77 10.11 7.75
N ALA A 206 -19.07 10.30 6.63
CA ALA A 206 -18.03 9.36 6.17
C ALA A 206 -16.88 9.20 7.18
N LYS A 207 -16.58 10.23 8.01
CA LYS A 207 -15.53 10.12 9.05
C LYS A 207 -15.99 9.27 10.23
N ALA A 208 -17.23 9.44 10.67
CA ALA A 208 -17.80 8.58 11.70
C ALA A 208 -17.88 7.13 11.24
N PHE A 209 -18.30 6.88 9.98
CA PHE A 209 -18.27 5.56 9.39
C PHE A 209 -16.84 4.97 9.38
N GLU A 210 -15.85 5.75 8.95
CA GLU A 210 -14.45 5.33 8.93
C GLU A 210 -13.94 4.97 10.33
N ALA A 211 -14.29 5.75 11.35
CA ALA A 211 -13.90 5.48 12.73
C ALA A 211 -14.43 4.14 13.25
N VAL A 212 -15.63 3.72 12.83
CA VAL A 212 -16.21 2.43 13.23
C VAL A 212 -15.45 1.25 12.62
N TRP A 213 -15.28 1.22 11.29
CA TRP A 213 -14.66 0.05 10.66
C TRP A 213 -13.13 -0.01 10.82
N LYS A 214 -12.48 1.08 11.18
CA LYS A 214 -11.06 1.09 11.58
C LYS A 214 -10.82 0.68 13.04
N SER A 215 -11.86 0.70 13.87
CA SER A 215 -11.73 0.35 15.28
C SER A 215 -11.87 -1.16 15.47
N VAL A 216 -10.74 -1.84 15.70
CA VAL A 216 -10.69 -3.27 16.00
C VAL A 216 -10.74 -3.47 17.50
N ARG A 217 -11.44 -4.52 17.94
CA ARG A 217 -11.61 -4.86 19.35
C ARG A 217 -10.28 -5.30 19.99
N THR A 218 -10.15 -5.06 21.32
CA THR A 218 -8.93 -5.32 22.11
C THR A 218 -9.17 -6.27 23.29
N ASP A 219 -10.29 -6.98 23.30
CA ASP A 219 -10.73 -7.87 24.37
C ASP A 219 -10.19 -9.32 24.24
N GLY A 220 -9.25 -9.54 23.33
CA GLY A 220 -8.62 -10.82 23.07
C GLY A 220 -9.25 -11.64 21.94
N ALA A 221 -10.33 -11.16 21.30
CA ALA A 221 -10.82 -11.78 20.07
C ALA A 221 -9.99 -11.38 18.84
N SER A 222 -9.44 -10.16 18.84
CA SER A 222 -8.40 -9.75 17.91
C SER A 222 -7.07 -9.60 18.64
N VAL A 223 -6.04 -10.31 18.18
CA VAL A 223 -4.73 -10.38 18.84
C VAL A 223 -3.65 -9.84 17.91
N GLU A 224 -2.93 -8.82 18.34
CA GLU A 224 -1.78 -8.32 17.60
C GLU A 224 -0.60 -9.29 17.76
N ALA A 225 -0.10 -9.82 16.65
CA ALA A 225 0.93 -10.86 16.65
C ALA A 225 2.29 -10.39 16.10
N GLY A 226 2.45 -9.09 15.85
CA GLY A 226 3.67 -8.48 15.33
C GLY A 226 3.70 -8.39 13.80
N GLU A 227 4.77 -7.79 13.26
CA GLU A 227 4.96 -7.54 11.81
C GLU A 227 5.38 -8.81 11.05
N ASN A 228 5.85 -9.83 11.75
CA ASN A 228 6.37 -11.05 11.12
C ASN A 228 5.25 -12.09 10.99
N ASP A 229 4.71 -12.24 9.80
CA ASP A 229 3.65 -13.20 9.49
C ASP A 229 3.99 -14.65 9.84
N ASN A 230 5.28 -15.04 9.88
CA ASN A 230 5.68 -16.37 10.35
C ASN A 230 5.30 -16.63 11.81
N VAL A 231 5.23 -15.60 12.65
CA VAL A 231 4.76 -15.73 14.05
C VAL A 231 3.27 -16.07 14.07
N ILE A 232 2.48 -15.46 13.18
CA ILE A 232 1.05 -15.77 13.04
C ILE A 232 0.88 -17.21 12.56
N VAL A 233 1.63 -17.61 11.53
CA VAL A 233 1.63 -18.99 10.99
C VAL A 233 1.90 -20.01 12.09
N GLN A 234 2.96 -19.83 12.88
CA GLN A 234 3.31 -20.75 13.98
C GLN A 234 2.20 -20.83 15.05
N LYS A 235 1.59 -19.70 15.40
CA LYS A 235 0.54 -19.66 16.41
C LYS A 235 -0.74 -20.37 15.97
N ILE A 236 -1.18 -20.17 14.72
CA ILE A 236 -2.39 -20.86 14.20
C ILE A 236 -2.11 -22.34 13.89
N GLU A 237 -0.87 -22.72 13.59
CA GLU A 237 -0.48 -24.14 13.51
C GLU A 237 -0.62 -24.82 14.89
N ALA A 238 -0.17 -24.15 15.94
CA ALA A 238 -0.25 -24.67 17.33
C ALA A 238 -1.68 -24.64 17.90
N ASN A 239 -2.53 -23.71 17.47
CA ASN A 239 -3.92 -23.58 17.92
C ASN A 239 -4.91 -23.67 16.75
N LYS A 240 -5.46 -24.89 16.52
CA LYS A 240 -6.39 -25.17 15.43
C LYS A 240 -7.70 -24.35 15.46
N ASN A 241 -8.00 -23.70 16.59
CA ASN A 241 -9.20 -22.88 16.75
C ASN A 241 -8.90 -21.38 16.50
N ALA A 242 -7.64 -21.00 16.39
CA ALA A 242 -7.25 -19.63 16.06
C ALA A 242 -7.19 -19.41 14.55
N PHE A 243 -7.36 -18.16 14.15
CA PHE A 243 -7.28 -17.69 12.77
C PHE A 243 -6.13 -16.71 12.62
N GLY A 244 -5.56 -16.62 11.42
CA GLY A 244 -4.50 -15.66 11.12
C GLY A 244 -4.88 -14.79 9.91
N VAL A 245 -4.49 -13.51 9.97
CA VAL A 245 -4.61 -12.56 8.86
C VAL A 245 -3.22 -12.21 8.37
N PHE A 246 -2.92 -12.56 7.13
CA PHE A 246 -1.62 -12.30 6.48
C PHE A 246 -1.72 -12.41 4.96
N GLY A 247 -0.65 -12.08 4.26
CA GLY A 247 -0.57 -12.13 2.80
C GLY A 247 -0.63 -13.56 2.23
N TYR A 248 -1.18 -13.69 1.03
CA TYR A 248 -1.38 -14.98 0.34
C TYR A 248 -0.08 -15.80 0.19
N SER A 249 1.07 -15.16 0.03
CA SER A 249 2.34 -15.87 -0.07
C SER A 249 2.62 -16.78 1.13
N PHE A 250 2.35 -16.29 2.34
CA PHE A 250 2.53 -17.09 3.56
C PHE A 250 1.54 -18.26 3.63
N LEU A 251 0.32 -18.08 3.10
CA LEU A 251 -0.62 -19.19 2.98
C LEU A 251 -0.11 -20.24 1.99
N GLU A 252 0.36 -19.83 0.83
CA GLU A 252 0.86 -20.74 -0.22
C GLU A 252 2.12 -21.49 0.22
N GLU A 253 3.07 -20.80 0.84
CA GLU A 253 4.29 -21.41 1.41
C GLU A 253 3.97 -22.44 2.51
N ASN A 254 2.88 -22.23 3.26
CA ASN A 254 2.48 -23.09 4.37
C ASN A 254 1.23 -23.95 4.08
N LYS A 255 0.86 -24.13 2.82
CA LYS A 255 -0.33 -24.88 2.39
C LYS A 255 -0.37 -26.36 2.84
N ALA A 256 0.78 -26.90 3.24
CA ALA A 256 0.85 -28.24 3.85
C ALA A 256 0.18 -28.27 5.24
N LYS A 257 0.21 -27.19 5.99
CA LYS A 257 -0.23 -27.07 7.39
C LYS A 257 -1.45 -26.16 7.58
N LEU A 258 -1.64 -25.18 6.68
CA LEU A 258 -2.69 -24.18 6.75
C LEU A 258 -3.69 -24.31 5.61
N LYS A 259 -4.88 -23.79 5.84
CA LYS A 259 -5.93 -23.60 4.82
C LYS A 259 -6.49 -22.18 4.88
N GLY A 260 -6.74 -21.62 3.71
CA GLY A 260 -7.41 -20.32 3.59
C GLY A 260 -8.91 -20.46 3.77
N ILE A 261 -9.52 -19.51 4.45
CA ILE A 261 -10.96 -19.43 4.63
C ILE A 261 -11.59 -18.78 3.40
N ALA A 262 -12.60 -19.43 2.82
CA ALA A 262 -13.39 -18.80 1.76
C ALA A 262 -14.21 -17.64 2.34
N LEU A 263 -14.11 -16.48 1.69
CA LEU A 263 -14.85 -15.27 2.05
C LEU A 263 -15.84 -14.93 0.93
N ASP A 264 -17.11 -14.70 1.29
CA ASP A 264 -18.21 -14.46 0.34
C ASP A 264 -18.23 -15.47 -0.83
N GLY A 265 -17.95 -16.75 -0.50
CA GLY A 265 -17.99 -17.86 -1.47
C GLY A 265 -16.71 -18.02 -2.31
N SER A 266 -15.70 -17.18 -2.17
CA SER A 266 -14.43 -17.27 -2.91
C SER A 266 -13.27 -17.66 -2.00
N ALA A 267 -12.54 -18.71 -2.36
CA ALA A 267 -11.32 -19.12 -1.65
C ALA A 267 -10.10 -18.29 -2.11
N PRO A 268 -9.11 -18.05 -1.22
CA PRO A 268 -7.89 -17.36 -1.57
C PRO A 268 -6.95 -18.28 -2.36
N THR A 269 -7.18 -18.37 -3.66
CA THR A 269 -6.32 -19.09 -4.60
C THR A 269 -5.57 -18.09 -5.49
N TYR A 270 -4.43 -18.51 -6.04
CA TYR A 270 -3.68 -17.67 -6.99
C TYR A 270 -4.59 -17.14 -8.11
N ASP A 271 -5.37 -18.03 -8.75
CA ASP A 271 -6.29 -17.67 -9.84
C ASP A 271 -7.38 -16.69 -9.39
N ALA A 272 -7.96 -16.90 -8.21
CA ALA A 272 -9.01 -16.01 -7.71
C ALA A 272 -8.45 -14.62 -7.35
N ILE A 273 -7.21 -14.55 -6.88
CA ILE A 273 -6.52 -13.29 -6.54
C ILE A 273 -6.06 -12.59 -7.83
N SER A 274 -5.36 -13.27 -8.73
CA SER A 274 -4.83 -12.70 -9.97
C SER A 274 -5.90 -12.20 -10.94
N THR A 275 -7.12 -12.78 -10.85
CA THR A 275 -8.29 -12.34 -11.63
C THR A 275 -9.18 -11.34 -10.88
N GLY A 276 -8.86 -11.02 -9.62
CA GLY A 276 -9.67 -10.12 -8.79
C GLY A 276 -11.02 -10.70 -8.33
N LYS A 277 -11.23 -12.02 -8.45
CA LYS A 277 -12.45 -12.71 -7.98
C LYS A 277 -12.48 -12.88 -6.47
N TYR A 278 -11.33 -13.03 -5.83
CA TYR A 278 -11.24 -13.12 -4.38
C TYR A 278 -11.48 -11.76 -3.74
N VAL A 279 -12.34 -11.68 -2.74
CA VAL A 279 -12.73 -10.41 -2.11
C VAL A 279 -11.59 -9.70 -1.37
N GLY A 280 -10.56 -10.46 -0.95
CA GLY A 280 -9.33 -9.96 -0.35
C GLY A 280 -8.26 -9.52 -1.36
N ALA A 281 -8.54 -9.64 -2.66
CA ALA A 281 -7.62 -9.21 -3.71
C ALA A 281 -7.80 -7.73 -4.02
N ARG A 282 -6.70 -7.04 -4.25
CA ARG A 282 -6.67 -5.68 -4.78
C ARG A 282 -5.46 -5.46 -5.67
N ARG A 283 -5.64 -4.64 -6.69
CA ARG A 283 -4.53 -4.18 -7.53
C ARG A 283 -3.71 -3.17 -6.76
N ILE A 284 -2.39 -3.25 -6.91
CA ILE A 284 -1.45 -2.33 -6.29
C ILE A 284 -0.60 -1.64 -7.35
N TYR A 285 -0.20 -0.40 -7.05
CA TYR A 285 0.36 0.52 -8.04
C TYR A 285 1.55 1.28 -7.49
N ILE A 286 2.38 1.76 -8.40
CA ILE A 286 3.31 2.84 -8.17
C ILE A 286 3.13 3.90 -9.26
N TYR A 287 3.16 5.16 -8.88
CA TYR A 287 3.04 6.32 -9.76
C TYR A 287 4.34 7.10 -9.79
N PHE A 288 4.79 7.51 -10.98
CA PHE A 288 6.02 8.27 -11.17
C PHE A 288 5.72 9.64 -11.76
N LYS A 289 6.45 10.68 -11.31
CA LYS A 289 6.44 11.98 -11.99
C LYS A 289 7.35 11.94 -13.21
N LYS A 290 6.79 12.04 -14.39
CA LYS A 290 7.56 12.09 -15.64
C LYS A 290 8.54 13.26 -15.66
N ALA A 291 8.16 14.42 -15.09
CA ALA A 291 9.00 15.60 -14.98
C ALA A 291 10.30 15.39 -14.16
N HIS A 292 10.37 14.36 -13.33
CA HIS A 292 11.57 14.03 -12.55
C HIS A 292 12.52 13.08 -13.29
N ILE A 293 12.07 12.43 -14.37
CA ILE A 293 12.87 11.51 -15.18
C ILE A 293 13.90 12.32 -15.96
N GLY A 294 15.19 11.96 -15.85
CA GLY A 294 16.31 12.71 -16.41
C GLY A 294 16.78 13.89 -15.56
N VAL A 295 16.02 14.30 -14.52
CA VAL A 295 16.40 15.31 -13.55
C VAL A 295 16.97 14.65 -12.28
N ILE A 296 16.24 13.67 -11.73
CA ILE A 296 16.70 12.91 -10.58
C ILE A 296 17.56 11.74 -11.07
N PRO A 297 18.84 11.68 -10.67
CA PRO A 297 19.76 10.67 -11.16
C PRO A 297 19.27 9.25 -10.92
N GLY A 298 19.23 8.45 -11.98
CA GLY A 298 18.91 7.02 -11.94
C GLY A 298 17.42 6.68 -11.82
N LEU A 299 16.50 7.65 -11.83
CA LEU A 299 15.06 7.35 -11.76
C LEU A 299 14.58 6.51 -12.96
N ASP A 300 15.10 6.77 -14.15
CA ASP A 300 14.86 5.97 -15.37
C ASP A 300 15.32 4.52 -15.20
N LYS A 301 16.49 4.31 -14.61
CA LYS A 301 17.04 2.97 -14.32
C LYS A 301 16.25 2.26 -13.23
N PHE A 302 15.79 2.99 -12.20
CA PHE A 302 14.94 2.43 -11.15
C PHE A 302 13.60 1.95 -11.72
N ILE A 303 12.99 2.73 -12.60
CA ILE A 303 11.77 2.33 -13.33
C ILE A 303 12.03 1.09 -14.18
N ALA A 304 13.17 1.05 -14.89
CA ALA A 304 13.55 -0.10 -15.71
C ALA A 304 13.78 -1.37 -14.87
N GLU A 305 14.42 -1.25 -13.68
CA GLU A 305 14.56 -2.36 -12.73
C GLU A 305 13.20 -2.85 -12.26
N TYR A 306 12.30 -1.92 -11.91
CA TYR A 306 10.97 -2.26 -11.41
C TYR A 306 10.17 -3.10 -12.42
N VAL A 307 10.20 -2.75 -13.71
CA VAL A 307 9.46 -3.48 -14.76
C VAL A 307 10.22 -4.67 -15.36
N SER A 308 11.42 -4.99 -14.86
CA SER A 308 12.23 -6.11 -15.35
C SER A 308 11.56 -7.46 -15.09
N ASP A 309 11.95 -8.49 -15.85
CA ASP A 309 11.53 -9.87 -15.58
C ASP A 309 12.05 -10.37 -14.24
N LYS A 310 13.23 -9.89 -13.82
CA LYS A 310 13.81 -10.22 -12.52
C LYS A 310 12.95 -9.70 -11.35
N ALA A 311 12.29 -8.56 -11.51
CA ALA A 311 11.41 -7.98 -10.49
C ALA A 311 9.96 -8.47 -10.62
N LEU A 312 9.27 -8.14 -11.72
CA LEU A 312 7.83 -8.37 -11.93
C LEU A 312 7.50 -9.63 -12.74
N GLY A 313 8.49 -10.43 -13.17
CA GLY A 313 8.23 -11.71 -13.84
C GLY A 313 7.53 -12.71 -12.91
N GLN A 314 6.96 -13.77 -13.49
CA GLN A 314 6.25 -14.83 -12.72
C GLN A 314 7.16 -15.44 -11.64
N ASP A 315 8.45 -15.64 -11.97
CA ASP A 315 9.49 -16.13 -11.06
C ASP A 315 10.39 -14.99 -10.54
N GLY A 316 9.91 -13.75 -10.61
CA GLY A 316 10.67 -12.59 -10.17
C GLY A 316 10.78 -12.51 -8.64
N TYR A 317 11.78 -11.76 -8.14
CA TYR A 317 12.01 -11.67 -6.70
C TYR A 317 10.84 -11.03 -5.93
N LEU A 318 9.94 -10.30 -6.61
CA LEU A 318 8.74 -9.75 -5.97
C LEU A 318 7.66 -10.83 -5.73
N ALA A 319 7.57 -11.84 -6.61
CA ALA A 319 6.73 -13.00 -6.36
C ALA A 319 7.20 -13.75 -5.09
N GLY A 320 8.53 -13.90 -4.92
CA GLY A 320 9.12 -14.44 -3.68
C GLY A 320 8.90 -13.58 -2.42
N LYS A 321 8.44 -12.33 -2.59
CA LYS A 321 8.00 -11.42 -1.51
C LYS A 321 6.48 -11.42 -1.30
N GLY A 322 5.75 -12.29 -2.01
CA GLY A 322 4.31 -12.41 -1.88
C GLY A 322 3.47 -11.60 -2.85
N LEU A 323 4.09 -10.95 -3.83
CA LEU A 323 3.37 -10.31 -4.90
C LEU A 323 2.65 -11.38 -5.74
N VAL A 324 1.33 -11.26 -5.88
CA VAL A 324 0.61 -12.02 -6.90
C VAL A 324 0.75 -11.25 -8.22
N THR A 325 1.49 -11.83 -9.15
CA THR A 325 1.84 -11.17 -10.42
C THR A 325 0.62 -10.98 -11.31
N LEU A 326 0.70 -9.98 -12.19
CA LEU A 326 -0.31 -9.82 -13.23
C LEU A 326 -0.30 -11.00 -14.21
N PRO A 327 -1.46 -11.37 -14.80
CA PRO A 327 -1.47 -12.23 -15.97
C PRO A 327 -0.54 -11.68 -17.05
N GLU A 328 0.15 -12.54 -17.79
CA GLU A 328 1.22 -12.15 -18.72
C GLU A 328 0.83 -11.05 -19.72
N ALA A 329 -0.38 -11.17 -20.28
CA ALA A 329 -0.89 -10.15 -21.22
C ALA A 329 -1.09 -8.76 -20.56
N GLU A 330 -1.48 -8.72 -19.28
CA GLU A 330 -1.63 -7.48 -18.53
C GLU A 330 -0.27 -6.91 -18.12
N LEU A 331 0.66 -7.77 -17.71
CA LEU A 331 2.03 -7.38 -17.40
C LEU A 331 2.74 -6.79 -18.62
N ALA A 332 2.57 -7.40 -19.78
CA ALA A 332 3.11 -6.88 -21.04
C ALA A 332 2.55 -5.48 -21.36
N LYS A 333 1.24 -5.26 -21.16
CA LYS A 333 0.61 -3.93 -21.33
C LYS A 333 1.15 -2.91 -20.33
N ALA A 334 1.26 -3.28 -19.04
CA ALA A 334 1.80 -2.40 -18.02
C ALA A 334 3.25 -1.97 -18.33
N ARG A 335 4.09 -2.92 -18.75
CA ARG A 335 5.47 -2.67 -19.21
C ARG A 335 5.52 -1.76 -20.43
N ALA A 336 4.70 -2.02 -21.43
CA ALA A 336 4.63 -1.19 -22.64
C ALA A 336 4.22 0.25 -22.32
N SER A 337 3.22 0.44 -21.46
CA SER A 337 2.77 1.76 -20.98
C SER A 337 3.89 2.53 -20.29
N VAL A 338 4.61 1.89 -19.38
CA VAL A 338 5.72 2.52 -18.65
C VAL A 338 6.91 2.79 -19.59
N LYS A 339 7.26 1.85 -20.47
CA LYS A 339 8.32 2.06 -21.46
C LYS A 339 8.04 3.23 -22.40
N ALA A 340 6.78 3.42 -22.77
CA ALA A 340 6.33 4.57 -23.55
C ALA A 340 6.19 5.86 -22.74
N MET A 341 6.39 5.81 -21.41
CA MET A 341 6.10 6.91 -20.48
C MET A 341 4.70 7.49 -20.71
N ALA A 342 3.70 6.59 -20.87
CA ALA A 342 2.33 6.97 -21.13
C ALA A 342 1.75 7.74 -19.93
N VAL A 343 1.22 8.93 -20.22
CA VAL A 343 0.63 9.79 -19.18
C VAL A 343 -0.75 9.30 -18.84
N LEU A 344 -1.01 9.18 -17.54
CA LEU A 344 -2.30 8.80 -16.98
C LEU A 344 -3.37 9.84 -17.32
N THR A 345 -4.52 9.39 -17.79
CA THR A 345 -5.70 10.22 -18.04
C THR A 345 -6.76 9.99 -16.98
N ALA A 346 -7.72 10.91 -16.87
CA ALA A 346 -8.85 10.76 -15.95
C ALA A 346 -9.86 9.69 -16.38
N GLU A 347 -9.70 9.11 -17.57
CA GLU A 347 -10.59 8.08 -18.09
C GLU A 347 -10.58 6.82 -17.20
N GLY A 348 -11.77 6.36 -16.82
CA GLY A 348 -11.95 5.18 -15.97
C GLY A 348 -11.52 5.36 -14.50
N LEU A 349 -11.19 6.59 -14.06
CA LEU A 349 -10.99 6.91 -12.65
C LEU A 349 -12.33 7.23 -11.96
N LYS A 350 -12.45 6.79 -10.69
CA LYS A 350 -13.62 7.06 -9.82
C LYS A 350 -13.39 8.30 -8.97
#